data_8e4c805508749ae1f5c88a4e5a8e751b
#
_entry.id   8e4c805508749ae1f5c88a4e5a8e751b
#
_cell.length_a   1.000
_cell.length_b   1.000
_cell.length_c   1.000
_cell.angle_alpha   90.00
_cell.angle_beta   90.00
_cell.angle_gamma   90.00
#
_symmetry.space_group_name_H-M   'P 1'
#
loop_
_entity.id
_entity.type
_entity.pdbx_description
1 polymer ?
#
loop_
_entity_poly.entity_id
_entity_poly.type
_entity_poly.pdbx_seq_one_letter_code
_entity_poly.pdbx_strand_id
1 'polypeptide(L)'
;MSTIAEAFSTLGFTYTDELKGVGGEVPNWRSIQDVQYLKRKFRYDNQRKVWEAPLCMDTILEMPNWCRGGLDIQEGTKLNCENAIMELSMHEEEVFDKWSKVIDKAYAKATGDHLDINTYRGYAQERYLEYYM
;
A
#
# COMPACT_ATOMS: atom_id res chain seq x y z
N MET A 1 -18.97 -10.38 15.32
CA MET A 1 -17.71 -9.82 15.85
C MET A 1 -17.68 -9.76 17.37
N SER A 2 -18.81 -9.42 18.03
CA SER A 2 -18.88 -9.44 19.49
C SER A 2 -18.51 -10.80 20.09
N THR A 3 -18.97 -11.91 19.49
CA THR A 3 -18.65 -13.27 19.93
C THR A 3 -17.14 -13.59 19.82
N ILE A 4 -16.47 -13.08 18.81
CA ILE A 4 -15.02 -13.23 18.64
C ILE A 4 -14.28 -12.44 19.73
N ALA A 5 -14.72 -11.19 19.98
CA ALA A 5 -14.14 -10.35 21.01
C ALA A 5 -14.29 -10.98 22.40
N GLU A 6 -15.46 -11.57 22.69
CA GLU A 6 -15.71 -12.31 23.94
C GLU A 6 -14.80 -13.53 24.08
N ALA A 7 -14.62 -14.31 23.01
CA ALA A 7 -13.74 -15.47 23.01
C ALA A 7 -12.28 -15.09 23.30
N PHE A 8 -11.77 -14.03 22.68
CA PHE A 8 -10.43 -13.53 22.98
C PHE A 8 -10.30 -12.98 24.41
N SER A 9 -11.36 -12.34 24.93
CA SER A 9 -11.37 -11.81 26.30
C SER A 9 -11.24 -12.93 27.33
N THR A 10 -11.86 -14.08 27.12
CA THR A 10 -11.75 -15.24 28.02
C THR A 10 -10.35 -15.81 28.06
N LEU A 11 -9.55 -15.61 27.03
CA LEU A 11 -8.14 -16.01 26.95
C LEU A 11 -7.17 -14.94 27.47
N GLY A 12 -7.69 -13.81 27.96
CA GLY A 12 -6.86 -12.71 28.47
C GLY A 12 -6.37 -11.74 27.39
N PHE A 13 -6.93 -11.81 26.19
CA PHE A 13 -6.56 -10.90 25.09
C PHE A 13 -7.67 -9.90 24.83
N THR A 14 -7.28 -8.69 24.43
CA THR A 14 -8.22 -7.66 23.96
C THR A 14 -8.26 -7.71 22.44
N TYR A 15 -9.43 -8.01 21.89
CA TYR A 15 -9.64 -8.00 20.45
C TYR A 15 -10.07 -6.59 20.00
N THR A 16 -9.39 -6.08 18.98
CA THR A 16 -9.72 -4.81 18.34
C THR A 16 -9.80 -5.00 16.83
N ASP A 17 -10.58 -4.16 16.16
CA ASP A 17 -10.56 -4.09 14.70
C ASP A 17 -9.39 -3.21 14.22
N GLU A 18 -9.25 -3.01 12.91
CA GLU A 18 -8.20 -2.20 12.31
C GLU A 18 -8.27 -0.71 12.70
N LEU A 19 -9.42 -0.26 13.18
CA LEU A 19 -9.63 1.10 13.69
C LEU A 19 -9.40 1.21 15.19
N LYS A 20 -8.94 0.14 15.83
CA LYS A 20 -8.70 0.06 17.28
C LYS A 20 -9.95 0.20 18.12
N GLY A 21 -11.14 -0.11 17.58
CA GLY A 21 -12.37 -0.20 18.35
C GLY A 21 -12.30 -1.33 19.37
N VAL A 22 -12.76 -1.08 20.61
CA VAL A 22 -12.68 -2.01 21.73
C VAL A 22 -14.09 -2.44 22.16
N GLY A 23 -14.27 -3.74 22.33
CA GLY A 23 -15.51 -4.32 22.86
C GLY A 23 -16.71 -4.10 21.93
N GLY A 24 -17.76 -3.42 22.43
CA GLY A 24 -19.00 -3.20 21.69
C GLY A 24 -18.89 -2.24 20.51
N GLU A 25 -17.75 -1.56 20.34
CA GLU A 25 -17.52 -0.66 19.23
C GLU A 25 -17.08 -1.41 17.95
N VAL A 26 -16.73 -2.69 18.05
CA VAL A 26 -16.34 -3.50 16.90
C VAL A 26 -17.59 -3.90 16.11
N PRO A 27 -17.74 -3.47 14.83
CA PRO A 27 -18.91 -3.83 14.03
C PRO A 27 -18.94 -5.33 13.72
N ASN A 28 -20.14 -5.90 13.65
CA ASN A 28 -20.31 -7.34 13.39
C ASN A 28 -19.87 -7.75 11.99
N TRP A 29 -20.27 -6.99 10.99
CA TRP A 29 -19.96 -7.30 9.59
C TRP A 29 -19.73 -6.03 8.80
N ARG A 30 -18.76 -6.10 7.87
CA ARG A 30 -18.46 -5.01 6.95
C ARG A 30 -18.13 -5.56 5.56
N SER A 31 -18.33 -4.73 4.52
CA SER A 31 -17.86 -5.05 3.19
C SER A 31 -16.33 -5.11 3.16
N ILE A 32 -15.77 -5.95 2.31
CA ILE A 32 -14.31 -6.04 2.14
C ILE A 32 -13.69 -4.70 1.70
N GLN A 33 -14.44 -3.86 0.98
CA GLN A 33 -13.99 -2.54 0.58
C GLN A 33 -13.86 -1.56 1.76
N ASP A 34 -14.56 -1.83 2.86
CA ASP A 34 -14.53 -0.99 4.06
C ASP A 34 -13.51 -1.47 5.10
N VAL A 35 -12.89 -2.62 4.88
CA VAL A 35 -11.88 -3.20 5.76
C VAL A 35 -10.50 -2.69 5.39
N GLN A 36 -9.66 -2.47 6.39
CA GLN A 36 -8.26 -2.10 6.23
C GLN A 36 -7.38 -3.09 7.01
N TYR A 37 -6.28 -3.54 6.40
CA TYR A 37 -5.31 -4.41 7.03
C TYR A 37 -3.88 -3.95 6.71
N LEU A 38 -3.08 -3.70 7.73
CA LEU A 38 -1.70 -3.22 7.60
C LEU A 38 -1.59 -2.00 6.67
N LYS A 39 -2.49 -1.04 6.85
CA LYS A 39 -2.62 0.19 6.05
C LYS A 39 -2.94 -0.06 4.57
N ARG A 40 -3.42 -1.25 4.24
CA ARG A 40 -3.90 -1.59 2.90
C ARG A 40 -5.42 -1.70 2.91
N LYS A 41 -6.04 -1.13 1.89
CA LYS A 41 -7.45 -1.32 1.58
C LYS A 41 -7.58 -2.37 0.48
N PHE A 42 -8.81 -2.75 0.18
CA PHE A 42 -9.08 -3.74 -0.87
C PHE A 42 -10.00 -3.10 -1.90
N ARG A 43 -9.59 -3.12 -3.17
CA ARG A 43 -10.42 -2.65 -4.27
C ARG A 43 -10.49 -3.69 -5.38
N TYR A 44 -11.63 -3.77 -6.05
CA TYR A 44 -11.79 -4.61 -7.21
C TYR A 44 -11.53 -3.82 -8.48
N ASP A 45 -10.59 -4.30 -9.30
CA ASP A 45 -10.29 -3.70 -10.59
C ASP A 45 -11.18 -4.34 -11.66
N ASN A 46 -12.17 -3.59 -12.15
CA ASN A 46 -13.13 -4.07 -13.14
C ASN A 46 -12.51 -4.35 -14.51
N GLN A 47 -11.44 -3.66 -14.85
CA GLN A 47 -10.77 -3.87 -16.15
C GLN A 47 -9.95 -5.14 -16.16
N ARG A 48 -9.22 -5.39 -15.09
CA ARG A 48 -8.37 -6.58 -14.94
C ARG A 48 -9.08 -7.76 -14.27
N LYS A 49 -10.26 -7.52 -13.69
CA LYS A 49 -11.09 -8.49 -12.96
C LYS A 49 -10.34 -9.16 -11.81
N VAL A 50 -9.63 -8.37 -11.04
CA VAL A 50 -8.84 -8.83 -9.89
C VAL A 50 -9.01 -7.92 -8.71
N TRP A 51 -8.76 -8.46 -7.51
CA TRP A 51 -8.64 -7.69 -6.29
C TRP A 51 -7.23 -7.16 -6.14
N GLU A 52 -7.11 -5.87 -5.86
CA GLU A 52 -5.86 -5.21 -5.52
C GLU A 52 -5.91 -4.77 -4.06
N ALA A 53 -4.74 -4.72 -3.42
CA ALA A 53 -4.60 -4.30 -2.03
C ALA A 53 -3.74 -3.02 -1.94
N PRO A 54 -4.24 -1.87 -2.39
CA PRO A 54 -3.46 -0.64 -2.40
C PRO A 54 -3.11 -0.17 -0.99
N LEU A 55 -1.83 0.19 -0.82
CA LEU A 55 -1.35 0.82 0.39
C LEU A 55 -1.93 2.24 0.50
N CYS A 56 -2.20 2.71 1.72
CA CYS A 56 -2.76 4.06 1.88
C CYS A 56 -1.78 5.13 1.36
N MET A 57 -2.33 6.19 0.77
CA MET A 57 -1.53 7.23 0.11
C MET A 57 -0.52 7.90 1.02
N ASP A 58 -0.90 8.19 2.26
CA ASP A 58 0.02 8.83 3.23
C ASP A 58 1.28 7.98 3.43
N THR A 59 1.13 6.67 3.53
CA THR A 59 2.27 5.76 3.68
C THR A 59 3.14 5.72 2.42
N ILE A 60 2.52 5.68 1.24
CA ILE A 60 3.25 5.71 -0.04
C ILE A 60 4.07 6.99 -0.18
N LEU A 61 3.48 8.14 0.13
CA LEU A 61 4.13 9.44 -0.01
C LEU A 61 5.23 9.66 1.04
N GLU A 62 5.18 8.94 2.16
CA GLU A 62 6.24 8.97 3.16
C GLU A 62 7.43 8.06 2.83
N MET A 63 7.26 7.03 1.98
CA MET A 63 8.32 6.07 1.67
C MET A 63 9.63 6.72 1.21
N PRO A 64 9.62 7.74 0.32
CA PRO A 64 10.85 8.38 -0.13
C PRO A 64 11.64 9.10 0.97
N ASN A 65 11.00 9.44 2.08
CA ASN A 65 11.62 10.20 3.17
C ASN A 65 12.44 9.35 4.14
N TRP A 66 12.39 8.03 4.02
CA TRP A 66 13.04 7.13 4.97
C TRP A 66 14.14 6.31 4.30
N CYS A 67 15.37 6.42 4.81
CA CYS A 67 16.49 5.56 4.43
C CYS A 67 17.00 4.81 5.66
N ARG A 68 17.34 3.54 5.47
CA ARG A 68 18.02 2.77 6.52
C ARG A 68 19.49 3.17 6.55
N GLY A 69 20.05 3.30 7.76
CA GLY A 69 21.47 3.53 7.95
C GLY A 69 22.31 2.39 7.35
N GLY A 70 23.48 2.74 6.80
CA GLY A 70 24.40 1.77 6.21
C GLY A 70 24.27 1.58 4.70
N LEU A 71 23.25 2.13 4.06
CA LEU A 71 23.14 2.19 2.60
C LEU A 71 23.58 3.55 2.09
N ASP A 72 24.04 3.61 0.83
CA ASP A 72 24.21 4.88 0.14
C ASP A 72 22.83 5.58 0.12
N ILE A 73 22.81 6.82 0.61
CA ILE A 73 21.57 7.60 0.76
C ILE A 73 20.87 7.77 -0.59
N GLN A 74 21.63 8.03 -1.65
CA GLN A 74 21.07 8.23 -2.99
C GLN A 74 20.45 6.94 -3.54
N GLU A 75 21.14 5.82 -3.42
CA GLU A 75 20.62 4.52 -3.86
C GLU A 75 19.40 4.09 -3.04
N GLY A 76 19.45 4.28 -1.73
CA GLY A 76 18.31 3.98 -0.85
C GLY A 76 17.09 4.84 -1.16
N THR A 77 17.29 6.12 -1.42
CA THR A 77 16.21 7.03 -1.82
C THR A 77 15.63 6.64 -3.18
N LYS A 78 16.48 6.29 -4.15
CA LYS A 78 16.04 5.81 -5.45
C LYS A 78 15.15 4.57 -5.32
N LEU A 79 15.61 3.58 -4.56
CA LEU A 79 14.86 2.35 -4.33
C LEU A 79 13.51 2.63 -3.66
N ASN A 80 13.48 3.49 -2.65
CA ASN A 80 12.26 3.84 -1.95
C ASN A 80 11.27 4.59 -2.86
N CYS A 81 11.74 5.47 -3.73
CA CYS A 81 10.90 6.14 -4.71
C CYS A 81 10.31 5.16 -5.73
N GLU A 82 11.13 4.24 -6.23
CA GLU A 82 10.69 3.20 -7.17
C GLU A 82 9.67 2.26 -6.53
N ASN A 83 9.89 1.87 -5.27
CA ASN A 83 8.95 1.06 -4.51
C ASN A 83 7.63 1.80 -4.26
N ALA A 84 7.68 3.09 -3.96
CA ALA A 84 6.49 3.93 -3.81
C ALA A 84 5.66 3.97 -5.11
N ILE A 85 6.32 4.10 -6.26
CA ILE A 85 5.65 4.10 -7.56
C ILE A 85 5.03 2.73 -7.87
N MET A 86 5.73 1.65 -7.54
CA MET A 86 5.19 0.29 -7.67
C MET A 86 3.93 0.11 -6.81
N GLU A 87 3.93 0.60 -5.58
CA GLU A 87 2.74 0.57 -4.71
C GLU A 87 1.59 1.41 -5.29
N LEU A 88 1.88 2.54 -5.92
CA LEU A 88 0.88 3.36 -6.61
C LEU A 88 0.17 2.60 -7.73
N SER A 89 0.83 1.63 -8.35
CA SER A 89 0.25 0.83 -9.44
C SER A 89 -0.90 -0.07 -9.00
N MET A 90 -1.11 -0.25 -7.70
CA MET A 90 -2.28 -0.95 -7.15
C MET A 90 -3.51 -0.03 -7.00
N HIS A 91 -3.32 1.29 -7.04
CA HIS A 91 -4.39 2.27 -7.10
C HIS A 91 -4.93 2.41 -8.52
N GLU A 92 -5.94 3.28 -8.71
CA GLU A 92 -6.45 3.58 -10.04
C GLU A 92 -5.37 4.21 -10.92
N GLU A 93 -5.48 4.02 -12.22
CA GLU A 93 -4.52 4.52 -13.20
C GLU A 93 -4.31 6.04 -13.10
N GLU A 94 -5.38 6.80 -12.84
CA GLU A 94 -5.31 8.25 -12.67
C GLU A 94 -4.43 8.65 -11.48
N VAL A 95 -4.55 7.95 -10.37
CA VAL A 95 -3.73 8.17 -9.16
C VAL A 95 -2.27 7.84 -9.47
N PHE A 96 -2.03 6.71 -10.13
CA PHE A 96 -0.69 6.31 -10.56
C PHE A 96 -0.04 7.35 -11.46
N ASP A 97 -0.75 7.78 -12.52
CA ASP A 97 -0.22 8.75 -13.49
C ASP A 97 0.14 10.08 -12.84
N LYS A 98 -0.71 10.57 -11.95
CA LYS A 98 -0.48 11.83 -11.24
C LYS A 98 0.74 11.75 -10.33
N TRP A 99 0.75 10.79 -9.42
CA TRP A 99 1.73 10.75 -8.34
C TRP A 99 3.08 10.16 -8.75
N SER A 100 3.11 9.26 -9.74
CA SER A 100 4.38 8.77 -10.28
C SER A 100 5.19 9.90 -10.92
N LYS A 101 4.52 10.81 -11.63
CA LYS A 101 5.15 12.01 -12.21
C LYS A 101 5.65 12.97 -11.14
N VAL A 102 4.87 13.16 -10.06
CA VAL A 102 5.27 14.03 -8.93
C VAL A 102 6.53 13.48 -8.27
N ILE A 103 6.57 12.19 -7.99
CA ILE A 103 7.72 11.54 -7.33
C ILE A 103 8.96 11.61 -8.25
N ASP A 104 8.82 11.26 -9.51
CA ASP A 104 9.94 11.31 -10.47
C ASP A 104 10.51 12.73 -10.63
N LYS A 105 9.62 13.71 -10.75
CA LYS A 105 10.01 15.11 -10.87
C LYS A 105 10.75 15.61 -9.62
N ALA A 106 10.26 15.24 -8.44
CA ALA A 106 10.91 15.61 -7.18
C ALA A 106 12.29 14.96 -7.06
N TYR A 107 12.42 13.69 -7.42
CA TYR A 107 13.69 12.97 -7.43
C TYR A 107 14.67 13.58 -8.44
N ALA A 108 14.23 13.87 -9.66
CA ALA A 108 15.07 14.47 -10.69
C ALA A 108 15.54 15.87 -10.29
N LYS A 109 14.70 16.66 -9.62
CA LYS A 109 15.07 17.96 -9.09
C LYS A 109 16.16 17.88 -8.01
N ALA A 110 16.06 16.84 -7.16
CA ALA A 110 16.99 16.66 -6.05
C ALA A 110 18.34 16.06 -6.48
N THR A 111 18.37 15.17 -7.47
CA THR A 111 19.54 14.37 -7.84
C THR A 111 20.06 14.61 -9.26
N GLY A 112 19.24 15.15 -10.14
CA GLY A 112 19.56 15.29 -11.57
C GLY A 112 19.31 14.03 -12.40
N ASP A 113 18.94 12.92 -11.77
CA ASP A 113 18.66 11.64 -12.43
C ASP A 113 17.15 11.34 -12.44
N HIS A 114 16.76 10.43 -13.32
CA HIS A 114 15.37 9.92 -13.38
C HIS A 114 15.27 8.53 -12.79
N LEU A 115 14.05 8.18 -12.32
CA LEU A 115 13.72 6.86 -11.81
C LEU A 115 13.43 5.89 -12.95
N ASP A 116 13.66 4.60 -12.72
CA ASP A 116 13.24 3.52 -13.61
C ASP A 116 11.77 3.19 -13.34
N ILE A 117 10.88 3.76 -14.15
CA ILE A 117 9.43 3.64 -13.97
C ILE A 117 8.85 2.75 -15.08
N ASN A 118 8.17 1.67 -14.67
CA ASN A 118 7.40 0.84 -15.58
C ASN A 118 6.02 1.47 -15.85
N THR A 119 5.30 0.95 -16.83
CA THR A 119 3.93 1.38 -17.09
C THR A 119 2.98 0.82 -16.03
N TYR A 120 1.82 1.43 -15.90
CA TYR A 120 0.77 0.94 -15.00
C TYR A 120 0.42 -0.53 -15.25
N ARG A 121 0.31 -0.90 -16.52
CA ARG A 121 0.07 -2.30 -16.92
C ARG A 121 1.30 -3.19 -16.69
N GLY A 122 2.49 -2.66 -16.91
CA GLY A 122 3.74 -3.38 -16.70
C GLY A 122 3.92 -3.84 -15.26
N TYR A 123 3.66 -2.98 -14.30
CA TYR A 123 3.71 -3.35 -12.88
C TYR A 123 2.70 -4.45 -12.52
N ALA A 124 1.50 -4.38 -13.08
CA ALA A 124 0.51 -5.43 -12.87
C ALA A 124 0.97 -6.77 -13.43
N GLN A 125 1.54 -6.78 -14.63
CA GLN A 125 2.09 -7.99 -15.23
C GLN A 125 3.21 -8.60 -14.39
N GLU A 126 4.11 -7.80 -13.86
CA GLU A 126 5.17 -8.26 -12.97
C GLU A 126 4.60 -8.95 -11.72
N ARG A 127 3.60 -8.35 -11.08
CA ARG A 127 2.93 -8.95 -9.91
C ARG A 127 2.30 -10.29 -10.22
N TYR A 128 1.64 -10.42 -11.37
CA TYR A 128 1.00 -11.69 -11.76
C TYR A 128 2.00 -12.77 -12.13
N LEU A 129 3.08 -12.43 -12.79
CA LEU A 129 4.13 -13.38 -13.12
C LEU A 129 4.77 -13.99 -11.87
N GLU A 130 4.96 -13.19 -10.81
CA GLU A 130 5.47 -13.70 -9.54
C GLU A 130 4.53 -14.73 -8.91
N TYR A 131 3.22 -14.59 -9.06
CA TYR A 131 2.24 -15.51 -8.48
C TYR A 131 2.04 -16.80 -9.27
N TYR A 132 2.32 -16.80 -10.55
CA TYR A 132 2.07 -17.95 -11.45
C TYR A 132 3.34 -18.65 -11.93
N MET A 133 4.47 -18.18 -11.50
CA MET A 133 5.75 -18.84 -11.69
C MET A 133 6.22 -19.52 -10.41
#